data_1b7200687825e66ca97d4614d2945838
#
_entry.id   1b7200687825e66ca97d4614d2945838
#
_cell.length_a   1.000
_cell.length_b   1.000
_cell.length_c   1.000
_cell.angle_alpha   90.00
_cell.angle_beta   90.00
_cell.angle_gamma   90.00
#
_symmetry.space_group_name_H-M   'P 1'
#
loop_
_entity.id
_entity.type
_entity.pdbx_description
1 polymer ?
#
loop_
_entity_poly.entity_id
_entity_poly.type
_entity_poly.pdbx_seq_one_letter_code
_entity_poly.pdbx_strand_id
1 'polypeptide(L)' 'MPLDVRGLPPPEPMQHIMDALEQLARGGVLHVAMDREPHPLFGILERDGYRHQGCWTDDGYALRIWHAFA' A
#
# COMPACT_ATOMS: atom_id res chain seq x y z
N MET A 1 -10.62 1.17 2.53
CA MET A 1 -10.46 0.23 1.40
C MET A 1 -9.39 -0.79 1.78
N PRO A 2 -9.78 -1.99 2.18
CA PRO A 2 -8.83 -3.03 2.58
C PRO A 2 -8.31 -3.81 1.36
N LEU A 3 -7.05 -4.22 1.45
CA LEU A 3 -6.41 -5.03 0.41
C LEU A 3 -5.43 -6.00 1.08
N ASP A 4 -5.60 -7.28 0.82
CA ASP A 4 -4.71 -8.31 1.35
C ASP A 4 -3.89 -8.90 0.20
N VAL A 5 -2.58 -8.67 0.23
CA VAL A 5 -1.65 -9.18 -0.77
C VAL A 5 -0.68 -10.22 -0.19
N ARG A 6 -0.98 -10.72 1.01
CA ARG A 6 -0.16 -11.76 1.63
C ARG A 6 -0.23 -13.04 0.82
N GLY A 7 0.89 -13.75 0.73
CA GLY A 7 0.96 -15.00 0.02
C GLY A 7 1.09 -14.91 -1.49
N LEU A 8 1.03 -13.70 -2.05
CA LEU A 8 1.18 -13.52 -3.50
C LEU A 8 2.66 -13.41 -3.88
N PRO A 9 3.09 -14.08 -4.97
CA PRO A 9 4.47 -13.96 -5.44
C PRO A 9 4.71 -12.62 -6.13
N PRO A 10 5.94 -12.07 -6.08
CA PRO A 10 6.28 -10.88 -6.84
C PRO A 10 6.08 -11.11 -8.35
N PRO A 11 5.63 -10.11 -9.12
CA PRO A 11 5.35 -8.73 -8.72
C PRO A 11 3.88 -8.47 -8.37
N GLU A 12 3.09 -9.52 -8.12
CA GLU A 12 1.65 -9.38 -7.90
C GLU A 12 1.27 -8.42 -6.76
N PRO A 13 1.93 -8.45 -5.58
CA PRO A 13 1.57 -7.49 -4.53
C PRO A 13 1.64 -6.05 -4.99
N MET A 14 2.69 -5.69 -5.70
CA MET A 14 2.88 -4.34 -6.22
C MET A 14 1.79 -3.96 -7.22
N GLN A 15 1.45 -4.88 -8.14
CA GLN A 15 0.43 -4.64 -9.14
C GLN A 15 -0.93 -4.39 -8.51
N HIS A 16 -1.30 -5.20 -7.52
CA HIS A 16 -2.58 -5.04 -6.83
C HIS A 16 -2.65 -3.71 -6.08
N ILE A 17 -1.55 -3.30 -5.44
CA ILE A 17 -1.50 -2.02 -4.73
C ILE A 17 -1.66 -0.86 -5.71
N MET A 18 -0.94 -0.88 -6.82
CA MET A 18 -1.02 0.19 -7.80
C MET A 18 -2.41 0.29 -8.41
N ASP A 19 -3.04 -0.84 -8.73
CA ASP A 19 -4.40 -0.86 -9.24
C ASP A 19 -5.40 -0.29 -8.22
N ALA A 20 -5.24 -0.67 -6.95
CA ALA A 20 -6.11 -0.18 -5.89
C ALA A 20 -5.96 1.33 -5.69
N LEU A 21 -4.75 1.85 -5.80
CA LEU A 21 -4.50 3.29 -5.66
C LEU A 21 -5.19 4.10 -6.76
N GLU A 22 -5.31 3.54 -7.97
CA GLU A 22 -6.04 4.19 -9.04
C GLU A 22 -7.53 4.32 -8.73
N GLN A 23 -8.06 3.43 -7.90
CA GLN A 23 -9.47 3.44 -7.49
C GLN A 23 -9.71 4.25 -6.22
N LEU A 24 -8.65 4.65 -5.52
CA LEU A 24 -8.77 5.28 -4.21
C LEU A 24 -9.26 6.72 -4.32
N ALA A 25 -10.36 7.03 -3.65
CA ALA A 25 -10.85 8.39 -3.55
C ALA A 25 -9.85 9.26 -2.77
N ARG A 26 -9.83 10.57 -3.07
CA ARG A 26 -8.84 11.48 -2.48
C ARG A 26 -8.90 11.57 -0.97
N GLY A 27 -10.07 11.42 -0.37
CA GLY A 27 -10.21 11.40 1.08
C GLY A 27 -10.11 10.00 1.68
N GLY A 28 -9.87 8.98 0.86
CA GLY A 28 -9.84 7.60 1.31
C GLY A 28 -8.47 7.15 1.79
N VAL A 29 -8.44 6.01 2.46
CA VAL A 29 -7.23 5.36 2.92
C VAL A 29 -7.23 3.91 2.43
N LEU A 30 -6.14 3.50 1.81
CA LEU A 30 -5.93 2.10 1.41
C LEU A 30 -5.19 1.39 2.55
N HIS A 31 -5.80 0.32 3.06
CA HIS A 31 -5.21 -0.52 4.10
C HIS A 31 -4.71 -1.81 3.48
N VAL A 32 -3.40 -2.02 3.51
CA VAL A 32 -2.77 -3.16 2.86
C VAL A 32 -2.16 -4.10 3.89
N ALA A 33 -2.48 -5.39 3.78
CA ALA A 33 -1.83 -6.44 4.57
C ALA A 33 -0.80 -7.13 3.68
N MET A 34 0.44 -7.20 4.13
CA MET A 34 1.58 -7.68 3.34
C MET A 34 2.43 -8.64 4.17
N ASP A 35 3.25 -9.43 3.48
CA ASP A 35 4.21 -10.33 4.14
C ASP A 35 5.51 -9.61 4.51
N ARG A 36 5.86 -8.54 3.83
CA ARG A 36 7.13 -7.82 3.98
C ARG A 36 6.92 -6.33 3.93
N GLU A 37 7.87 -5.61 4.51
CA GLU A 37 7.93 -4.16 4.38
C GLU A 37 8.36 -3.81 2.94
N PRO A 38 7.52 -3.09 2.19
CA PRO A 38 7.76 -2.89 0.74
C PRO A 38 8.66 -1.67 0.47
N HIS A 39 9.95 -1.77 0.79
CA HIS A 39 10.88 -0.65 0.63
C HIS A 39 10.85 -0.02 -0.76
N PRO A 40 10.87 -0.78 -1.88
CA PRO A 40 10.83 -0.15 -3.20
C PRO A 40 9.56 0.65 -3.47
N LEU A 41 8.45 0.26 -2.83
CA LEU A 41 7.17 0.94 -3.01
C LEU A 41 7.19 2.34 -2.40
N PHE A 42 7.91 2.55 -1.31
CA PHE A 42 7.88 3.82 -0.59
C PHE A 42 8.32 4.99 -1.47
N GLY A 43 9.39 4.82 -2.23
CA GLY A 43 9.86 5.86 -3.14
C GLY A 43 8.86 6.17 -4.23
N ILE A 44 8.18 5.14 -4.76
CA ILE A 44 7.15 5.30 -5.78
C ILE A 44 5.98 6.10 -5.22
N LEU A 45 5.52 5.76 -4.02
CA LEU A 45 4.40 6.45 -3.38
C LEU A 45 4.70 7.93 -3.17
N GLU A 46 5.88 8.24 -2.66
CA GLU A 46 6.26 9.63 -2.41
C GLU A 46 6.37 10.42 -3.70
N ARG A 47 6.96 9.82 -4.74
CA ARG A 47 7.06 10.46 -6.06
C ARG A 47 5.69 10.74 -6.67
N ASP A 48 4.73 9.84 -6.47
CA ASP A 48 3.43 9.93 -7.11
C ASP A 48 2.39 10.70 -6.29
N GLY A 49 2.80 11.32 -5.18
CA GLY A 49 1.91 12.18 -4.40
C GLY A 49 1.10 11.47 -3.34
N TYR A 50 1.57 10.34 -2.85
CA TYR A 50 0.94 9.60 -1.76
C TYR A 50 1.76 9.73 -0.49
N ARG A 51 1.08 9.59 0.64
CA ARG A 51 1.71 9.40 1.94
C ARG A 51 1.41 8.01 2.43
N HIS A 52 2.25 7.50 3.30
CA HIS A 52 2.10 6.15 3.81
C HIS A 52 2.58 6.07 5.25
N GLN A 53 2.05 5.10 5.96
CA GLN A 53 2.48 4.76 7.31
C GLN A 53 2.28 3.27 7.50
N GLY A 54 3.26 2.58 8.05
CA GLY A 54 3.17 1.15 8.25
C GLY A 54 3.76 0.71 9.57
N CYS A 55 3.41 -0.51 9.97
CA CYS A 55 3.97 -1.16 11.14
C CYS A 55 3.92 -2.67 10.98
N TRP A 56 4.82 -3.36 11.69
CA TRP A 56 4.78 -4.80 11.78
C TRP A 56 3.70 -5.23 12.76
N THR A 57 2.99 -6.30 12.41
CA THR A 57 1.99 -6.93 13.25
C THR A 57 2.32 -8.41 13.38
N ASP A 58 1.55 -9.14 14.18
CA ASP A 58 1.73 -10.59 14.32
C ASP A 58 1.50 -11.31 12.99
N ASP A 59 0.71 -10.71 12.09
CA ASP A 59 0.33 -11.33 10.82
C ASP A 59 1.17 -10.85 9.63
N GLY A 60 2.12 -9.95 9.86
CA GLY A 60 2.96 -9.39 8.79
C GLY A 60 3.08 -7.88 8.89
N TYR A 61 3.12 -7.22 7.74
CA TYR A 61 3.27 -5.76 7.68
C TYR A 61 1.93 -5.12 7.30
N ALA A 62 1.49 -4.16 8.09
CA ALA A 62 0.26 -3.41 7.83
C ALA A 62 0.63 -2.01 7.34
N LEU A 63 0.16 -1.65 6.14
CA LEU A 63 0.49 -0.39 5.49
C LEU A 63 -0.78 0.40 5.20
N ARG A 64 -0.76 1.70 5.51
CA ARG A 64 -1.82 2.63 5.14
C ARG A 64 -1.27 3.61 4.12
N ILE A 65 -2.04 3.86 3.06
CA ILE A 65 -1.67 4.77 1.99
C ILE A 65 -2.83 5.71 1.72
N TRP A 66 -2.52 7.01 1.55
CA TRP A 66 -3.53 8.02 1.23
C TRP A 66 -2.90 9.10 0.36
N HIS A 67 -3.74 9.90 -0.29
CA HIS A 67 -3.24 11.00 -1.11
C HIS A 67 -2.64 12.09 -0.23
N ALA A 68 -1.46 12.57 -0.61
CA ALA A 68 -0.77 13.64 0.14
C ALA A 68 -1.57 14.94 0.12
N PHE A 69 -2.34 15.19 -0.94
CA PHE A 69 -3.18 16.36 -1.11
C PHE A 69 -4.60 15.91 -1.41
N ALA A 70 -5.51 16.25 -0.53
CA ALA A 70 -6.92 15.89 -0.69
C ALA A 70 -7.66 16.89 -1.60
#